data_194165e29c9c49b9957ed74a7411087a
#
_entry.id   194165e29c9c49b9957ed74a7411087a
#
_cell.length_a   1.000
_cell.length_b   1.000
_cell.length_c   1.000
_cell.angle_alpha   90.00
_cell.angle_beta   90.00
_cell.angle_gamma   90.00
#
_symmetry.space_group_name_H-M   'P 1'
#
loop_
_entity.id
_entity.type
_entity.pdbx_description
1 polymer ?
#
loop_
_entity_poly.entity_id
_entity_poly.type
_entity_poly.pdbx_seq_one_letter_code
_entity_poly.pdbx_strand_id
1 'polypeptide(L)'
;MSLNTKRRDFLKLAGLGGVVFASSLGPWGRALAASGQDFFFVQMSDSHWGFEGPANPEAKNTLKRAVAAVNALKHKPDFIMFTGDLIHGTPDDKLRQQRMTEFKAIVADLKVKDVRFIPGENDAGLDNGEMYKTMFGVSNYSFDHKGVHFVALDNVSDPNGFIGENQLQWLHTDLSRHDKAQPIVVFAHRPLFDLYPAWDWATNDGAKAIDILTPYENVTVFYGHIHQEHHHMTGKIAHHSAESLMWPFPLAGSQPKRSPVPWDSTHPFKGLGFTSAQTAGSGFEPSIKPIA
;
A
#
# COMPACT_ATOMS: atom_id res chain seq x y z
N MET A 1 41.00 -23.69 -4.47
CA MET A 1 40.95 -22.27 -4.94
C MET A 1 39.51 -21.92 -5.14
N SER A 2 39.05 -21.32 -4.21
CA SER A 2 38.66 -19.93 -3.87
C SER A 2 37.20 -19.63 -4.25
N LEU A 3 36.28 -20.01 -3.34
CA LEU A 3 34.84 -19.61 -3.37
C LEU A 3 34.55 -18.42 -2.43
N ASN A 4 35.56 -17.57 -2.14
CA ASN A 4 35.45 -16.53 -1.10
C ASN A 4 35.17 -15.12 -1.61
N THR A 5 35.07 -14.90 -2.91
CA THR A 5 34.89 -13.55 -3.48
C THR A 5 33.41 -13.09 -3.49
N LYS A 6 32.48 -14.01 -3.59
CA LYS A 6 31.04 -13.67 -3.67
C LYS A 6 30.37 -13.27 -2.35
N ARG A 7 30.91 -13.69 -1.21
CA ARG A 7 30.36 -13.30 0.11
C ARG A 7 30.72 -11.87 0.53
N ARG A 8 31.86 -11.38 0.09
CA ARG A 8 32.34 -10.03 0.42
C ARG A 8 31.62 -8.94 -0.38
N ASP A 9 31.21 -9.25 -1.60
CA ASP A 9 30.47 -8.30 -2.45
C ASP A 9 29.01 -8.19 -2.02
N PHE A 10 28.43 -9.28 -1.51
CA PHE A 10 27.09 -9.29 -0.90
C PHE A 10 27.00 -8.41 0.36
N LEU A 11 28.05 -8.43 1.22
CA LEU A 11 28.09 -7.63 2.44
C LEU A 11 28.37 -6.13 2.18
N LYS A 12 28.91 -5.77 1.01
CA LYS A 12 29.09 -4.35 0.63
C LYS A 12 27.81 -3.72 0.09
N LEU A 13 26.87 -4.50 -0.46
CA LEU A 13 25.55 -4.02 -0.86
C LEU A 13 24.59 -3.87 0.33
N ALA A 14 24.78 -4.63 1.42
CA ALA A 14 23.97 -4.52 2.64
C ALA A 14 24.24 -3.25 3.47
N GLY A 15 25.24 -2.44 3.11
CA GLY A 15 25.60 -1.20 3.78
C GLY A 15 24.86 0.07 3.29
N LEU A 16 23.98 -0.05 2.31
CA LEU A 16 23.19 1.06 1.78
C LEU A 16 21.70 0.69 1.86
N GLY A 17 21.19 0.67 3.07
CA GLY A 17 19.78 0.89 3.42
C GLY A 17 18.66 0.19 2.60
N GLY A 18 18.83 -1.08 2.20
CA GLY A 18 17.78 -1.83 1.58
C GLY A 18 17.92 -3.31 1.89
N VAL A 19 17.09 -3.85 2.76
CA VAL A 19 16.96 -5.30 2.92
C VAL A 19 16.19 -5.83 1.71
N VAL A 20 16.91 -6.39 0.73
CA VAL A 20 16.29 -7.16 -0.33
C VAL A 20 15.81 -8.48 0.28
N PHE A 21 14.52 -8.59 0.58
CA PHE A 21 13.89 -9.87 0.85
C PHE A 21 13.81 -10.64 -0.46
N ALA A 22 14.80 -11.50 -0.74
CA ALA A 22 14.62 -12.56 -1.71
C ALA A 22 13.60 -13.54 -1.11
N SER A 23 12.33 -13.40 -1.45
CA SER A 23 11.33 -14.42 -1.16
C SER A 23 11.79 -15.71 -1.81
N SER A 24 11.94 -16.78 -1.01
CA SER A 24 12.31 -18.13 -1.47
C SER A 24 11.41 -18.53 -2.64
N LEU A 25 12.01 -19.15 -3.65
CA LEU A 25 11.37 -19.72 -4.84
C LEU A 25 10.17 -20.62 -4.45
N GLY A 26 9.00 -20.00 -4.27
CA GLY A 26 7.74 -20.67 -3.99
C GLY A 26 6.96 -20.94 -5.29
N PRO A 27 5.76 -21.54 -5.21
CA PRO A 27 4.89 -21.85 -6.35
C PRO A 27 4.55 -20.66 -7.26
N TRP A 28 4.72 -19.43 -6.77
CA TRP A 28 4.53 -18.18 -7.51
C TRP A 28 5.33 -18.13 -8.82
N GLY A 29 6.59 -18.50 -8.74
CA GLY A 29 7.44 -18.49 -9.93
C GLY A 29 6.92 -19.42 -11.02
N ARG A 30 6.21 -20.49 -10.66
CA ARG A 30 5.61 -21.42 -11.64
C ARG A 30 4.28 -20.87 -12.18
N ALA A 31 3.43 -20.25 -11.34
CA ALA A 31 2.15 -19.71 -11.78
C ALA A 31 2.33 -18.48 -12.68
N LEU A 32 3.22 -17.55 -12.31
CA LEU A 32 3.54 -16.37 -13.12
C LEU A 32 4.37 -16.70 -14.35
N ALA A 33 5.33 -17.64 -14.27
CA ALA A 33 6.06 -18.13 -15.43
C ALA A 33 5.16 -18.88 -16.43
N ALA A 34 4.10 -19.53 -15.95
CA ALA A 34 3.11 -20.16 -16.83
C ALA A 34 2.22 -19.16 -17.56
N SER A 35 1.98 -17.95 -16.99
CA SER A 35 1.26 -16.86 -17.66
C SER A 35 2.10 -16.11 -18.69
N GLY A 36 3.43 -16.21 -18.64
CA GLY A 36 4.37 -15.62 -19.61
C GLY A 36 4.33 -14.09 -19.68
N GLN A 37 3.72 -13.41 -18.71
CA GLN A 37 3.49 -11.97 -18.75
C GLN A 37 4.04 -11.29 -17.49
N ASP A 38 5.26 -10.78 -17.58
CA ASP A 38 5.79 -9.88 -16.58
C ASP A 38 4.99 -8.56 -16.57
N PHE A 39 4.69 -8.05 -15.38
CA PHE A 39 4.08 -6.74 -15.21
C PHE A 39 4.53 -6.11 -13.89
N PHE A 40 4.29 -4.82 -13.74
CA PHE A 40 4.43 -4.15 -12.47
C PHE A 40 3.32 -3.13 -12.28
N PHE A 41 2.99 -2.88 -11.02
CA PHE A 41 2.10 -1.82 -10.63
C PHE A 41 2.82 -0.87 -9.66
N VAL A 42 2.25 0.31 -9.48
CA VAL A 42 2.71 1.28 -8.48
C VAL A 42 1.67 1.35 -7.37
N GLN A 43 2.13 1.23 -6.12
CA GLN A 43 1.35 1.56 -4.94
C GLN A 43 1.75 2.94 -4.44
N MET A 44 0.76 3.80 -4.26
CA MET A 44 0.87 5.12 -3.64
C MET A 44 -0.03 5.14 -2.40
N SER A 45 0.39 5.78 -1.32
CA SER A 45 -0.37 5.77 -0.06
C SER A 45 -0.22 7.05 0.72
N ASP A 46 -1.22 7.36 1.55
CA ASP A 46 -1.12 8.37 2.60
C ASP A 46 -0.68 9.74 2.06
N SER A 47 -1.34 10.19 1.00
CA SER A 47 -1.04 11.49 0.39
C SER A 47 -1.57 12.67 1.21
N HIS A 48 -2.57 12.45 2.07
CA HIS A 48 -3.15 13.46 2.96
C HIS A 48 -3.29 14.84 2.30
N TRP A 49 -3.79 14.88 1.06
CA TRP A 49 -3.96 16.14 0.35
C TRP A 49 -4.80 17.13 1.16
N GLY A 50 -4.33 18.36 1.25
CA GLY A 50 -4.94 19.39 2.08
C GLY A 50 -4.40 19.46 3.50
N PHE A 51 -3.37 18.70 3.85
CA PHE A 51 -2.61 18.89 5.09
C PHE A 51 -1.87 20.24 5.07
N GLU A 52 -1.89 20.91 6.21
CA GLU A 52 -1.09 22.12 6.47
C GLU A 52 -0.53 22.01 7.89
N GLY A 53 0.80 21.97 8.03
CA GLY A 53 1.41 21.86 9.34
C GLY A 53 2.91 21.60 9.32
N PRO A 54 3.55 21.62 10.50
CA PRO A 54 5.01 21.54 10.62
C PRO A 54 5.59 20.17 10.28
N ALA A 55 4.77 19.12 10.22
CA ALA A 55 5.23 17.79 9.83
C ALA A 55 5.64 17.72 8.35
N ASN A 56 5.07 18.59 7.51
CA ASN A 56 5.50 18.79 6.13
C ASN A 56 5.10 20.17 5.61
N PRO A 57 5.95 21.17 5.71
CA PRO A 57 5.72 22.51 5.12
C PRO A 57 5.59 22.48 3.58
N GLU A 58 6.12 21.44 2.91
CA GLU A 58 6.05 21.23 1.47
C GLU A 58 4.82 20.40 1.02
N ALA A 59 3.85 20.17 1.91
CA ALA A 59 2.69 19.30 1.69
C ALA A 59 1.95 19.55 0.36
N LYS A 60 1.82 20.81 -0.07
CA LYS A 60 1.16 21.19 -1.33
C LYS A 60 1.90 20.69 -2.58
N ASN A 61 3.15 20.26 -2.44
CA ASN A 61 3.99 19.82 -3.55
C ASN A 61 4.17 18.31 -3.62
N THR A 62 4.00 17.57 -2.50
CA THR A 62 4.39 16.16 -2.41
C THR A 62 3.61 15.24 -3.36
N LEU A 63 2.28 15.33 -3.38
CA LEU A 63 1.47 14.54 -4.33
C LEU A 63 1.81 14.86 -5.80
N LYS A 64 2.01 16.13 -6.12
CA LYS A 64 2.39 16.55 -7.49
C LYS A 64 3.76 16.00 -7.89
N ARG A 65 4.72 15.99 -6.96
CA ARG A 65 6.04 15.36 -7.16
C ARG A 65 5.93 13.86 -7.37
N ALA A 66 5.10 13.18 -6.58
CA ALA A 66 4.86 11.76 -6.74
C ALA A 66 4.27 11.43 -8.12
N VAL A 67 3.26 12.18 -8.58
CA VAL A 67 2.69 12.07 -9.93
C VAL A 67 3.76 12.29 -11.00
N ALA A 68 4.61 13.31 -10.85
CA ALA A 68 5.70 13.58 -11.78
C ALA A 68 6.74 12.45 -11.79
N ALA A 69 7.12 11.92 -10.62
CA ALA A 69 8.07 10.83 -10.48
C ALA A 69 7.55 9.53 -11.12
N VAL A 70 6.28 9.17 -10.89
CA VAL A 70 5.65 8.03 -11.55
C VAL A 70 5.60 8.21 -13.06
N ASN A 71 5.28 9.42 -13.54
CA ASN A 71 5.26 9.75 -14.96
C ASN A 71 6.64 9.72 -15.63
N ALA A 72 7.71 9.83 -14.84
CA ALA A 72 9.11 9.78 -15.29
C ALA A 72 9.71 8.37 -15.25
N LEU A 73 8.99 7.36 -14.76
CA LEU A 73 9.47 5.99 -14.77
C LEU A 73 9.83 5.54 -16.19
N LYS A 74 10.95 4.82 -16.30
CA LYS A 74 11.45 4.32 -17.60
C LYS A 74 10.43 3.41 -18.30
N HIS A 75 9.72 2.62 -17.52
CA HIS A 75 8.64 1.75 -18.01
C HIS A 75 7.33 2.20 -17.38
N LYS A 76 6.26 2.15 -18.15
CA LYS A 76 4.93 2.51 -17.68
C LYS A 76 4.36 1.37 -16.84
N PRO A 77 3.91 1.59 -15.57
CA PRO A 77 3.20 0.57 -14.81
C PRO A 77 1.88 0.19 -15.49
N ASP A 78 1.43 -1.03 -15.28
CA ASP A 78 0.16 -1.53 -15.82
C ASP A 78 -1.01 -0.80 -15.20
N PHE A 79 -0.96 -0.59 -13.90
CA PHE A 79 -1.94 0.23 -13.15
C PHE A 79 -1.27 0.89 -11.94
N ILE A 80 -2.01 1.80 -11.30
CA ILE A 80 -1.62 2.46 -10.05
C ILE A 80 -2.71 2.19 -9.02
N MET A 81 -2.31 1.79 -7.79
CA MET A 81 -3.20 1.61 -6.65
C MET A 81 -2.87 2.62 -5.57
N PHE A 82 -3.87 3.42 -5.19
CA PHE A 82 -3.80 4.25 -3.98
C PHE A 82 -4.41 3.48 -2.81
N THR A 83 -3.59 3.24 -1.78
CA THR A 83 -3.98 2.45 -0.61
C THR A 83 -4.45 3.30 0.57
N GLY A 84 -5.22 4.35 0.30
CA GLY A 84 -5.96 5.13 1.29
C GLY A 84 -5.25 6.38 1.80
N ASP A 85 -5.95 7.12 2.64
CA ASP A 85 -5.62 8.44 3.16
C ASP A 85 -5.21 9.40 2.02
N LEU A 86 -6.13 9.45 1.03
CA LEU A 86 -6.01 10.27 -0.16
C LEU A 86 -6.00 11.76 0.19
N ILE A 87 -6.88 12.13 1.13
CA ILE A 87 -6.99 13.48 1.66
C ILE A 87 -6.68 13.53 3.15
N HIS A 88 -6.33 14.68 3.66
CA HIS A 88 -6.30 14.94 5.10
C HIS A 88 -7.72 15.20 5.62
N GLY A 89 -8.18 14.34 6.55
CA GLY A 89 -9.55 14.37 7.06
C GLY A 89 -9.94 15.70 7.69
N THR A 90 -11.22 16.03 7.62
CA THR A 90 -11.83 17.20 8.24
C THR A 90 -13.30 16.92 8.49
N PRO A 91 -13.88 17.42 9.61
CA PRO A 91 -15.31 17.31 9.87
C PRO A 91 -16.15 18.26 8.99
N ASP A 92 -15.55 19.22 8.30
CA ASP A 92 -16.22 20.08 7.33
C ASP A 92 -16.42 19.32 6.01
N ASP A 93 -17.66 18.92 5.72
CA ASP A 93 -18.02 18.16 4.53
C ASP A 93 -17.69 18.89 3.21
N LYS A 94 -17.85 20.22 3.18
CA LYS A 94 -17.55 21.02 1.98
C LYS A 94 -16.05 21.02 1.71
N LEU A 95 -15.25 21.21 2.75
CA LEU A 95 -13.79 21.18 2.65
C LEU A 95 -13.29 19.76 2.30
N ARG A 96 -13.92 18.73 2.87
CA ARG A 96 -13.59 17.32 2.57
C ARG A 96 -13.88 17.03 1.09
N GLN A 97 -15.04 17.40 0.57
CA GLN A 97 -15.40 17.25 -0.84
C GLN A 97 -14.46 18.06 -1.76
N GLN A 98 -14.10 19.28 -1.37
CA GLN A 98 -13.13 20.10 -2.11
C GLN A 98 -11.77 19.38 -2.20
N ARG A 99 -11.23 18.89 -1.08
CA ARG A 99 -9.95 18.16 -1.05
C ARG A 99 -9.98 16.92 -1.95
N MET A 100 -11.06 16.14 -1.94
CA MET A 100 -11.24 14.99 -2.83
C MET A 100 -11.26 15.41 -4.31
N THR A 101 -11.93 16.52 -4.63
CA THR A 101 -11.98 17.05 -6.00
C THR A 101 -10.60 17.51 -6.46
N GLU A 102 -9.85 18.23 -5.63
CA GLU A 102 -8.49 18.69 -5.91
C GLU A 102 -7.51 17.51 -6.05
N PHE A 103 -7.61 16.51 -5.17
CA PHE A 103 -6.83 15.27 -5.26
C PHE A 103 -7.05 14.59 -6.62
N LYS A 104 -8.32 14.39 -7.01
CA LYS A 104 -8.66 13.78 -8.33
C LYS A 104 -8.09 14.60 -9.49
N ALA A 105 -8.12 15.92 -9.42
CA ALA A 105 -7.57 16.78 -10.45
C ALA A 105 -6.05 16.59 -10.60
N ILE A 106 -5.31 16.48 -9.49
CA ILE A 106 -3.85 16.23 -9.51
C ILE A 106 -3.54 14.83 -10.06
N VAL A 107 -4.28 13.83 -9.61
CA VAL A 107 -4.07 12.43 -10.03
C VAL A 107 -4.43 12.22 -11.51
N ALA A 108 -5.32 13.04 -12.07
CA ALA A 108 -5.64 13.02 -13.51
C ALA A 108 -4.44 13.31 -14.43
N ASP A 109 -3.38 13.94 -13.91
CA ASP A 109 -2.12 14.17 -14.62
C ASP A 109 -1.26 12.91 -14.79
N LEU A 110 -1.61 11.79 -14.14
CA LEU A 110 -0.95 10.51 -14.36
C LEU A 110 -1.13 10.05 -15.81
N LYS A 111 -0.03 9.64 -16.44
CA LYS A 111 -0.03 9.08 -17.80
C LYS A 111 -0.65 7.68 -17.86
N VAL A 112 -0.59 6.93 -16.76
CA VAL A 112 -1.32 5.66 -16.56
C VAL A 112 -2.78 6.00 -16.30
N LYS A 113 -3.70 5.36 -17.03
CA LYS A 113 -5.13 5.66 -16.92
C LYS A 113 -5.89 4.65 -16.06
N ASP A 114 -5.35 3.46 -15.85
CA ASP A 114 -5.88 2.51 -14.86
C ASP A 114 -5.34 2.91 -13.47
N VAL A 115 -6.09 3.77 -12.78
CA VAL A 115 -5.80 4.23 -11.42
C VAL A 115 -6.95 3.79 -10.53
N ARG A 116 -6.61 3.06 -9.48
CA ARG A 116 -7.54 2.44 -8.55
C ARG A 116 -7.33 2.97 -7.15
N PHE A 117 -8.37 2.94 -6.34
CA PHE A 117 -8.39 3.54 -5.02
C PHE A 117 -9.05 2.62 -4.01
N ILE A 118 -8.54 2.61 -2.79
CA ILE A 118 -9.28 2.22 -1.58
C ILE A 118 -9.25 3.39 -0.60
N PRO A 119 -10.21 3.48 0.33
CA PRO A 119 -10.21 4.55 1.33
C PRO A 119 -9.17 4.33 2.43
N GLY A 120 -8.71 5.44 3.04
CA GLY A 120 -8.15 5.47 4.39
C GLY A 120 -9.15 6.07 5.38
N GLU A 121 -8.83 6.07 6.68
CA GLU A 121 -9.72 6.60 7.71
C GLU A 121 -9.98 8.11 7.55
N ASN A 122 -9.03 8.84 6.97
CA ASN A 122 -9.21 10.27 6.67
C ASN A 122 -10.21 10.52 5.53
N ASP A 123 -10.39 9.52 4.65
CA ASP A 123 -11.33 9.60 3.53
C ASP A 123 -12.74 9.15 3.91
N ALA A 124 -12.86 8.12 4.76
CA ALA A 124 -14.09 7.37 4.93
C ALA A 124 -14.56 7.19 6.39
N GLY A 125 -13.68 7.38 7.40
CA GLY A 125 -14.00 7.06 8.78
C GLY A 125 -15.02 7.99 9.45
N LEU A 126 -15.34 9.15 8.86
CA LEU A 126 -16.23 10.14 9.47
C LEU A 126 -17.72 9.91 9.15
N ASP A 127 -18.03 9.18 8.06
CA ASP A 127 -19.40 9.00 7.55
C ASP A 127 -19.64 7.60 6.98
N ASN A 128 -18.92 6.61 7.50
CA ASN A 128 -18.97 5.21 7.03
C ASN A 128 -18.71 5.07 5.52
N GLY A 129 -17.88 5.96 4.96
CA GLY A 129 -17.47 5.95 3.57
C GLY A 129 -18.48 6.53 2.57
N GLU A 130 -19.53 7.20 3.02
CA GLU A 130 -20.59 7.71 2.09
C GLU A 130 -20.04 8.75 1.11
N MET A 131 -19.24 9.71 1.58
CA MET A 131 -18.62 10.71 0.70
C MET A 131 -17.57 10.06 -0.21
N TYR A 132 -16.76 9.15 0.34
CA TYR A 132 -15.80 8.40 -0.46
C TYR A 132 -16.49 7.66 -1.61
N LYS A 133 -17.54 6.90 -1.32
CA LYS A 133 -18.30 6.17 -2.34
C LYS A 133 -18.90 7.09 -3.41
N THR A 134 -19.38 8.25 -3.00
CA THR A 134 -19.90 9.26 -3.94
C THR A 134 -18.81 9.79 -4.88
N MET A 135 -17.58 9.99 -4.38
CA MET A 135 -16.50 10.62 -5.12
C MET A 135 -15.63 9.64 -5.92
N PHE A 136 -15.41 8.41 -5.41
CA PHE A 136 -14.49 7.42 -5.96
C PHE A 136 -15.15 6.11 -6.38
N GLY A 137 -16.40 5.87 -6.00
CA GLY A 137 -17.12 4.62 -6.26
C GLY A 137 -17.01 3.63 -5.10
N VAL A 138 -17.17 2.34 -5.39
CA VAL A 138 -17.16 1.29 -4.38
C VAL A 138 -15.83 1.25 -3.61
N SER A 139 -15.90 0.99 -2.31
CA SER A 139 -14.73 0.97 -1.42
C SER A 139 -14.05 -0.41 -1.34
N ASN A 140 -14.78 -1.48 -1.73
CA ASN A 140 -14.22 -2.84 -1.82
C ASN A 140 -14.61 -3.48 -3.16
N TYR A 141 -13.68 -4.17 -3.80
CA TYR A 141 -13.88 -4.80 -5.11
C TYR A 141 -12.75 -5.79 -5.42
N SER A 142 -12.91 -6.59 -6.47
CA SER A 142 -11.85 -7.44 -7.01
C SER A 142 -11.70 -7.28 -8.52
N PHE A 143 -10.56 -7.66 -9.05
CA PHE A 143 -10.29 -7.68 -10.49
C PHE A 143 -9.14 -8.64 -10.79
N ASP A 144 -9.10 -9.16 -12.03
CA ASP A 144 -8.01 -9.99 -12.52
C ASP A 144 -7.10 -9.21 -13.46
N HIS A 145 -5.80 -9.42 -13.32
CA HIS A 145 -4.81 -8.87 -14.25
C HIS A 145 -3.66 -9.86 -14.46
N LYS A 146 -3.44 -10.26 -15.71
CA LYS A 146 -2.32 -11.14 -16.11
C LYS A 146 -2.14 -12.37 -15.22
N GLY A 147 -3.25 -13.05 -14.90
CA GLY A 147 -3.25 -14.30 -14.13
C GLY A 147 -3.18 -14.14 -12.62
N VAL A 148 -3.12 -12.91 -12.11
CA VAL A 148 -3.18 -12.58 -10.68
C VAL A 148 -4.58 -12.08 -10.34
N HIS A 149 -5.14 -12.55 -9.24
CA HIS A 149 -6.38 -12.04 -8.68
C HIS A 149 -6.08 -10.95 -7.65
N PHE A 150 -6.67 -9.77 -7.83
CA PHE A 150 -6.50 -8.61 -6.97
C PHE A 150 -7.78 -8.33 -6.19
N VAL A 151 -7.64 -8.12 -4.89
CA VAL A 151 -8.73 -7.81 -3.97
C VAL A 151 -8.43 -6.48 -3.27
N ALA A 152 -9.36 -5.57 -3.30
CA ALA A 152 -9.36 -4.32 -2.55
C ALA A 152 -10.32 -4.45 -1.36
N LEU A 153 -9.82 -4.29 -0.13
CA LEU A 153 -10.59 -4.35 1.11
C LEU A 153 -10.74 -2.96 1.71
N ASP A 154 -11.93 -2.67 2.17
CA ASP A 154 -12.24 -1.52 3.01
C ASP A 154 -12.18 -1.94 4.48
N ASN A 155 -11.18 -1.49 5.21
CA ASN A 155 -11.01 -1.76 6.63
C ASN A 155 -10.96 -0.47 7.48
N VAL A 156 -11.61 0.60 6.96
CA VAL A 156 -11.58 1.94 7.58
C VAL A 156 -12.92 2.68 7.57
N SER A 157 -13.87 2.32 6.70
CA SER A 157 -15.19 2.97 6.68
C SER A 157 -15.97 2.72 7.97
N ASP A 158 -15.81 1.55 8.60
CA ASP A 158 -16.23 1.37 10.00
C ASP A 158 -15.28 2.16 10.89
N PRO A 159 -15.78 3.12 11.70
CA PRO A 159 -14.95 3.99 12.53
C PRO A 159 -14.17 3.25 13.63
N ASN A 160 -14.53 2.00 13.92
CA ASN A 160 -13.78 1.15 14.84
C ASN A 160 -12.74 0.28 14.12
N GLY A 161 -12.54 0.45 12.80
CA GLY A 161 -11.51 -0.27 12.05
C GLY A 161 -11.81 -1.74 11.80
N PHE A 162 -13.08 -2.08 11.55
CA PHE A 162 -13.50 -3.42 11.14
C PHE A 162 -13.70 -3.50 9.62
N ILE A 163 -13.36 -4.65 9.05
CA ILE A 163 -13.79 -5.07 7.71
C ILE A 163 -15.29 -5.36 7.71
N GLY A 164 -15.78 -5.99 8.76
CA GLY A 164 -17.15 -6.35 8.99
C GLY A 164 -17.59 -7.66 8.29
N GLU A 165 -18.58 -8.32 8.87
CA GLU A 165 -19.00 -9.66 8.49
C GLU A 165 -19.45 -9.76 7.02
N ASN A 166 -20.16 -8.76 6.51
CA ASN A 166 -20.63 -8.75 5.12
C ASN A 166 -19.50 -8.77 4.11
N GLN A 167 -18.46 -7.98 4.36
CA GLN A 167 -17.28 -7.92 3.48
C GLN A 167 -16.41 -9.16 3.62
N LEU A 168 -16.27 -9.71 4.84
CA LEU A 168 -15.58 -10.99 5.06
C LEU A 168 -16.27 -12.14 4.33
N GLN A 169 -17.62 -12.20 4.36
CA GLN A 169 -18.36 -13.18 3.60
C GLN A 169 -18.23 -12.98 2.08
N TRP A 170 -18.21 -11.73 1.62
CA TRP A 170 -17.93 -11.41 0.23
C TRP A 170 -16.53 -11.88 -0.18
N LEU A 171 -15.50 -11.59 0.63
CA LEU A 171 -14.12 -12.04 0.40
C LEU A 171 -14.03 -13.56 0.28
N HIS A 172 -14.65 -14.28 1.22
CA HIS A 172 -14.71 -15.75 1.18
C HIS A 172 -15.39 -16.26 -0.12
N THR A 173 -16.50 -15.65 -0.50
CA THR A 173 -17.26 -16.05 -1.70
C THR A 173 -16.49 -15.75 -2.98
N ASP A 174 -15.82 -14.61 -3.05
CA ASP A 174 -15.00 -14.19 -4.18
C ASP A 174 -13.83 -15.16 -4.38
N LEU A 175 -13.04 -15.37 -3.34
CA LEU A 175 -11.88 -16.26 -3.39
C LEU A 175 -12.24 -17.73 -3.63
N SER A 176 -13.44 -18.17 -3.24
CA SER A 176 -13.88 -19.56 -3.46
C SER A 176 -13.97 -19.95 -4.95
N ARG A 177 -13.98 -18.98 -5.86
CA ARG A 177 -14.03 -19.16 -7.31
C ARG A 177 -12.64 -19.32 -7.94
N HIS A 178 -11.59 -19.17 -7.14
CA HIS A 178 -10.20 -19.16 -7.60
C HIS A 178 -9.45 -20.41 -7.14
N ASP A 179 -8.49 -20.86 -7.94
CA ASP A 179 -7.62 -21.96 -7.59
C ASP A 179 -6.74 -21.57 -6.38
N LYS A 180 -6.51 -22.52 -5.47
CA LYS A 180 -5.66 -22.30 -4.29
C LYS A 180 -4.22 -21.92 -4.63
N ALA A 181 -3.73 -22.34 -5.80
CA ALA A 181 -2.41 -22.01 -6.31
C ALA A 181 -2.37 -20.69 -7.08
N GLN A 182 -3.54 -20.09 -7.45
CA GLN A 182 -3.58 -18.81 -8.13
C GLN A 182 -2.96 -17.71 -7.26
N PRO A 183 -2.09 -16.85 -7.80
CA PRO A 183 -1.59 -15.69 -7.09
C PRO A 183 -2.71 -14.71 -6.73
N ILE A 184 -2.73 -14.30 -5.45
CA ILE A 184 -3.69 -13.35 -4.92
C ILE A 184 -2.93 -12.17 -4.33
N VAL A 185 -3.34 -10.96 -4.71
CA VAL A 185 -2.87 -9.72 -4.10
C VAL A 185 -4.04 -9.03 -3.41
N VAL A 186 -3.85 -8.68 -2.15
CA VAL A 186 -4.84 -7.95 -1.35
C VAL A 186 -4.33 -6.56 -1.06
N PHE A 187 -5.15 -5.56 -1.29
CA PHE A 187 -4.92 -4.18 -0.86
C PHE A 187 -5.81 -3.84 0.32
N ALA A 188 -5.24 -3.29 1.37
CA ALA A 188 -5.94 -2.76 2.53
C ALA A 188 -5.28 -1.44 2.95
N HIS A 189 -5.97 -0.58 3.68
CA HIS A 189 -5.31 0.62 4.20
C HIS A 189 -4.52 0.31 5.47
N ARG A 190 -5.16 -0.26 6.48
CA ARG A 190 -4.51 -0.68 7.73
C ARG A 190 -3.92 -2.09 7.60
N PRO A 191 -2.84 -2.43 8.36
CA PRO A 191 -2.35 -3.80 8.41
C PRO A 191 -3.46 -4.75 8.88
N LEU A 192 -3.55 -5.95 8.27
CA LEU A 192 -4.52 -6.98 8.66
C LEU A 192 -4.11 -7.72 9.94
N PHE A 193 -2.91 -7.49 10.44
CA PHE A 193 -2.36 -8.09 11.67
C PHE A 193 -2.08 -7.01 12.72
N ASP A 194 -1.94 -7.42 13.97
CA ASP A 194 -1.63 -6.54 15.09
C ASP A 194 -0.16 -6.12 15.06
N LEU A 195 0.17 -5.10 14.26
CA LEU A 195 1.52 -4.56 14.24
C LEU A 195 1.81 -3.76 15.51
N TYR A 196 0.97 -2.79 15.82
CA TYR A 196 1.05 -2.02 17.06
C TYR A 196 -0.30 -1.36 17.39
N PRO A 197 -1.24 -2.09 18.02
CA PRO A 197 -2.61 -1.60 18.29
C PRO A 197 -2.67 -0.31 19.09
N ALA A 198 -1.67 -0.05 19.97
CA ALA A 198 -1.61 1.19 20.75
C ALA A 198 -1.46 2.45 19.89
N TRP A 199 -1.03 2.32 18.63
CA TRP A 199 -0.98 3.39 17.63
C TRP A 199 -2.03 3.23 16.54
N ASP A 200 -3.01 2.37 16.74
CA ASP A 200 -4.04 2.08 15.75
C ASP A 200 -3.49 1.38 14.47
N TRP A 201 -2.35 0.67 14.62
CA TRP A 201 -1.71 -0.07 13.55
C TRP A 201 -2.17 -1.53 13.56
N ALA A 202 -3.44 -1.72 13.32
CA ALA A 202 -4.12 -3.00 13.25
C ALA A 202 -5.48 -2.86 12.57
N THR A 203 -6.06 -3.99 12.17
CA THR A 203 -7.47 -4.13 11.77
C THR A 203 -8.15 -5.02 12.79
N ASN A 204 -9.22 -4.55 13.45
CA ASN A 204 -9.80 -5.23 14.62
C ASN A 204 -10.33 -6.64 14.34
N ASP A 205 -10.80 -6.92 13.14
CA ASP A 205 -11.18 -8.27 12.68
C ASP A 205 -10.26 -8.80 11.57
N GLY A 206 -9.08 -8.24 11.41
CA GLY A 206 -8.13 -8.59 10.36
C GLY A 206 -7.69 -10.07 10.43
N ALA A 207 -7.66 -10.67 11.63
CA ALA A 207 -7.39 -12.09 11.80
C ALA A 207 -8.40 -12.97 11.03
N LYS A 208 -9.69 -12.58 10.94
CA LYS A 208 -10.69 -13.30 10.15
C LYS A 208 -10.39 -13.25 8.65
N ALA A 209 -9.91 -12.09 8.15
CA ALA A 209 -9.48 -11.99 6.75
C ALA A 209 -8.25 -12.87 6.49
N ILE A 210 -7.28 -12.88 7.40
CA ILE A 210 -6.11 -13.76 7.33
C ILE A 210 -6.51 -15.23 7.30
N ASP A 211 -7.47 -15.64 8.14
CA ASP A 211 -8.00 -17.02 8.16
C ASP A 211 -8.62 -17.41 6.81
N ILE A 212 -9.37 -16.49 6.17
CA ILE A 212 -9.94 -16.70 4.83
C ILE A 212 -8.84 -16.83 3.77
N LEU A 213 -7.74 -16.09 3.89
CA LEU A 213 -6.61 -16.09 2.96
C LEU A 213 -5.67 -17.29 3.15
N THR A 214 -5.56 -17.83 4.37
CA THR A 214 -4.61 -18.90 4.74
C THR A 214 -4.68 -20.15 3.85
N PRO A 215 -5.85 -20.61 3.34
CA PRO A 215 -5.91 -21.76 2.44
C PRO A 215 -5.24 -21.57 1.07
N TYR A 216 -4.96 -20.32 0.67
CA TYR A 216 -4.35 -20.01 -0.64
C TYR A 216 -2.83 -20.00 -0.54
N GLU A 217 -2.14 -20.52 -1.57
CA GLU A 217 -0.71 -20.77 -1.51
C GLU A 217 0.14 -19.51 -1.70
N ASN A 218 -0.37 -18.54 -2.47
CA ASN A 218 0.36 -17.41 -3.02
C ASN A 218 -0.36 -16.10 -2.74
N VAL A 219 -0.30 -15.62 -1.49
CA VAL A 219 -0.97 -14.39 -1.07
C VAL A 219 0.05 -13.32 -0.69
N THR A 220 -0.14 -12.12 -1.24
CA THR A 220 0.60 -10.92 -0.85
C THR A 220 -0.38 -9.81 -0.48
N VAL A 221 -0.16 -9.15 0.65
CA VAL A 221 -0.96 -8.02 1.12
C VAL A 221 -0.13 -6.74 1.01
N PHE A 222 -0.67 -5.72 0.36
CA PHE A 222 -0.10 -4.37 0.35
C PHE A 222 -0.97 -3.44 1.17
N TYR A 223 -0.35 -2.62 2.02
CA TYR A 223 -1.07 -1.71 2.92
C TYR A 223 -0.34 -0.37 3.08
N GLY A 224 -1.00 0.63 3.68
CA GLY A 224 -0.49 1.96 3.97
C GLY A 224 -0.50 2.26 5.46
N HIS A 225 -1.07 3.41 5.87
CA HIS A 225 -1.41 3.82 7.24
C HIS A 225 -0.22 4.04 8.18
N ILE A 226 0.81 3.21 8.13
CA ILE A 226 1.94 3.28 9.06
C ILE A 226 3.05 4.23 8.59
N HIS A 227 2.94 4.79 7.39
CA HIS A 227 3.84 5.80 6.80
C HIS A 227 5.32 5.40 6.80
N GLN A 228 5.61 4.10 6.64
CA GLN A 228 6.98 3.59 6.56
C GLN A 228 7.01 2.29 5.77
N GLU A 229 8.15 1.99 5.15
CA GLU A 229 8.40 0.67 4.59
C GLU A 229 8.45 -0.36 5.73
N HIS A 230 7.63 -1.40 5.60
CA HIS A 230 7.60 -2.51 6.56
C HIS A 230 7.23 -3.80 5.86
N HIS A 231 7.90 -4.88 6.25
CA HIS A 231 7.68 -6.22 5.71
C HIS A 231 7.38 -7.18 6.85
N HIS A 232 6.33 -8.00 6.70
CA HIS A 232 5.92 -8.96 7.71
C HIS A 232 5.42 -10.25 7.05
N MET A 233 5.51 -11.36 7.76
CA MET A 233 4.96 -12.65 7.35
C MET A 233 3.96 -13.16 8.38
N THR A 234 2.72 -13.45 7.95
CA THR A 234 1.76 -14.22 8.74
C THR A 234 1.61 -15.60 8.11
N GLY A 235 2.33 -16.58 8.69
CA GLY A 235 2.47 -17.88 8.04
C GLY A 235 3.17 -17.74 6.68
N LYS A 236 2.46 -18.04 5.59
CA LYS A 236 2.96 -17.90 4.21
C LYS A 236 2.48 -16.63 3.50
N ILE A 237 1.65 -15.81 4.15
CA ILE A 237 1.14 -14.55 3.61
C ILE A 237 2.18 -13.47 3.82
N ALA A 238 2.65 -12.86 2.72
CA ALA A 238 3.57 -11.73 2.77
C ALA A 238 2.79 -10.41 2.90
N HIS A 239 3.24 -9.52 3.78
CA HIS A 239 2.65 -8.19 3.96
C HIS A 239 3.72 -7.12 3.71
N HIS A 240 3.38 -6.10 2.91
CA HIS A 240 4.26 -5.00 2.55
C HIS A 240 3.53 -3.68 2.68
N SER A 241 4.13 -2.72 3.40
CA SER A 241 3.60 -1.36 3.45
C SER A 241 4.35 -0.42 2.53
N ALA A 242 3.67 0.63 2.10
CA ALA A 242 4.26 1.75 1.40
C ALA A 242 4.76 2.83 2.38
N GLU A 243 5.79 3.58 1.96
CA GLU A 243 6.04 4.90 2.53
C GLU A 243 4.86 5.84 2.24
N SER A 244 4.68 6.83 3.11
CA SER A 244 3.69 7.90 2.91
C SER A 244 4.16 8.89 1.83
N LEU A 245 3.21 9.56 1.20
CA LEU A 245 3.49 10.73 0.38
C LEU A 245 3.43 12.03 1.16
N MET A 246 3.25 12.00 2.50
CA MET A 246 3.05 13.22 3.28
C MET A 246 4.09 13.41 4.39
N TRP A 247 4.24 12.47 5.30
CA TRP A 247 5.28 12.44 6.34
C TRP A 247 5.56 11.01 6.79
N PRO A 248 6.79 10.69 7.23
CA PRO A 248 7.09 9.40 7.85
C PRO A 248 6.68 9.36 9.31
N PHE A 249 6.30 8.18 9.82
CA PHE A 249 6.22 7.89 11.24
C PHE A 249 7.49 7.18 11.72
N PRO A 250 7.84 7.28 13.01
CA PRO A 250 8.94 6.53 13.60
C PRO A 250 8.54 5.07 13.84
N LEU A 251 9.52 4.23 14.18
CA LEU A 251 9.28 2.82 14.50
C LEU A 251 8.23 2.66 15.61
N ALA A 252 7.42 1.61 15.51
CA ALA A 252 6.40 1.25 16.49
C ALA A 252 6.96 1.26 17.92
N GLY A 253 6.29 1.94 18.84
CA GLY A 253 6.67 2.00 20.25
C GLY A 253 7.94 2.80 20.58
N SER A 254 8.60 3.43 19.59
CA SER A 254 9.81 4.25 19.85
C SER A 254 9.51 5.56 20.59
N GLN A 255 8.24 5.94 20.68
CA GLN A 255 7.76 7.10 21.43
C GLN A 255 6.39 6.81 22.05
N PRO A 256 5.97 7.54 23.12
CA PRO A 256 4.74 7.22 23.86
C PRO A 256 3.46 7.40 23.04
N LYS A 257 3.46 8.30 22.05
CA LYS A 257 2.32 8.58 21.18
C LYS A 257 2.76 8.63 19.73
N ARG A 258 1.91 8.15 18.80
CA ARG A 258 2.14 8.31 17.37
C ARG A 258 2.23 9.79 17.01
N SER A 259 3.38 10.21 16.49
CA SER A 259 3.57 11.53 15.91
C SER A 259 4.56 11.47 14.74
N PRO A 260 4.41 12.34 13.74
CA PRO A 260 5.34 12.38 12.61
C PRO A 260 6.80 12.55 13.03
N VAL A 261 7.72 11.98 12.25
CA VAL A 261 9.14 12.33 12.34
C VAL A 261 9.28 13.82 12.05
N PRO A 262 10.07 14.59 12.85
CA PRO A 262 10.29 16.00 12.59
C PRO A 262 10.79 16.26 11.16
N TRP A 263 10.20 17.26 10.51
CA TRP A 263 10.60 17.64 9.16
C TRP A 263 12.01 18.20 9.13
N ASP A 264 12.78 17.79 8.12
CA ASP A 264 14.16 18.22 7.90
C ASP A 264 14.24 19.08 6.63
N SER A 265 14.51 20.38 6.78
CA SER A 265 14.60 21.33 5.66
C SER A 265 15.76 21.01 4.69
N THR A 266 16.77 20.26 5.13
CA THR A 266 17.90 19.85 4.27
C THR A 266 17.58 18.62 3.44
N HIS A 267 16.59 17.83 3.87
CA HIS A 267 16.11 16.63 3.19
C HIS A 267 14.57 16.58 3.23
N PRO A 268 13.88 17.52 2.59
CA PRO A 268 12.43 17.76 2.80
C PRO A 268 11.53 16.59 2.42
N PHE A 269 11.99 15.66 1.58
CA PHE A 269 11.23 14.50 1.08
C PHE A 269 11.81 13.16 1.56
N LYS A 270 12.72 13.16 2.56
CA LYS A 270 13.28 11.94 3.12
C LYS A 270 12.19 11.08 3.77
N GLY A 271 12.14 9.78 3.40
CA GLY A 271 11.14 8.83 3.87
C GLY A 271 9.76 9.03 3.23
N LEU A 272 9.71 9.74 2.10
CA LEU A 272 8.52 9.88 1.26
C LEU A 272 8.76 9.17 -0.07
N GLY A 273 7.83 8.28 -0.44
CA GLY A 273 8.01 7.48 -1.63
C GLY A 273 6.75 6.74 -2.07
N PHE A 274 6.89 6.00 -3.16
CA PHE A 274 5.89 5.07 -3.64
C PHE A 274 6.54 3.70 -3.88
N THR A 275 5.75 2.63 -3.83
CA THR A 275 6.24 1.27 -4.07
C THR A 275 6.03 0.90 -5.53
N SER A 276 7.08 0.41 -6.20
CA SER A 276 6.98 -0.31 -7.46
C SER A 276 6.99 -1.80 -7.15
N ALA A 277 5.90 -2.49 -7.37
CA ALA A 277 5.76 -3.93 -7.14
C ALA A 277 5.82 -4.66 -8.48
N GLN A 278 6.95 -5.32 -8.75
CA GLN A 278 7.19 -6.03 -10.00
C GLN A 278 7.02 -7.52 -9.80
N THR A 279 6.38 -8.19 -10.77
CA THR A 279 6.46 -9.64 -10.88
C THR A 279 7.85 -10.02 -11.34
N ALA A 280 8.54 -10.82 -10.57
CA ALA A 280 9.81 -11.43 -10.95
C ALA A 280 9.63 -12.93 -10.78
N GLY A 281 9.98 -13.75 -11.73
CA GLY A 281 9.85 -15.24 -11.80
C GLY A 281 9.43 -16.05 -10.57
N SER A 282 9.38 -15.46 -9.38
CA SER A 282 9.08 -16.08 -8.08
C SER A 282 8.10 -15.30 -7.19
N GLY A 283 7.50 -14.19 -7.65
CA GLY A 283 6.57 -13.40 -6.83
C GLY A 283 6.61 -11.90 -7.12
N PHE A 284 6.15 -11.09 -6.18
CA PHE A 284 6.28 -9.64 -6.25
C PHE A 284 7.52 -9.17 -5.48
N GLU A 285 8.35 -8.37 -6.13
CA GLU A 285 9.45 -7.66 -5.50
C GLU A 285 9.05 -6.18 -5.33
N PRO A 286 8.63 -5.77 -4.12
CA PRO A 286 8.38 -4.37 -3.84
C PRO A 286 9.70 -3.61 -3.77
N SER A 287 9.74 -2.41 -4.34
CA SER A 287 10.88 -1.50 -4.31
C SER A 287 10.40 -0.08 -4.10
N ILE A 288 10.82 0.54 -3.00
CA ILE A 288 10.51 1.93 -2.72
C ILE A 288 11.24 2.86 -3.71
N LYS A 289 10.51 3.83 -4.23
CA LYS A 289 11.01 4.88 -5.11
C LYS A 289 10.77 6.22 -4.41
N PRO A 290 11.82 6.94 -4.03
CA PRO A 290 11.66 8.26 -3.41
C PRO A 290 11.05 9.26 -4.39
N ILE A 291 10.37 10.28 -3.85
CA ILE A 291 9.81 11.41 -4.62
C ILE A 291 10.77 12.63 -4.66
N ALA A 292 12.03 12.40 -4.40
CA ALA A 292 13.06 13.44 -4.31
C ALA A 292 13.26 14.24 -5.61
#